data_a3492c14addc5e6c53d777b31d1107ae
#
_entry.id   a3492c14addc5e6c53d777b31d1107ae
#
_cell.length_a   1.000
_cell.length_b   1.000
_cell.length_c   1.000
_cell.angle_alpha   90.00
_cell.angle_beta   90.00
_cell.angle_gamma   90.00
#
_symmetry.space_group_name_H-M   'P 1'
#
loop_
_entity.id
_entity.type
_entity.pdbx_description
1 polymer ?
#
loop_
_entity_poly.entity_id
_entity_poly.type
_entity_poly.pdbx_seq_one_letter_code
_entity_poly.pdbx_strand_id
1 'polypeptide(L)'
;MEKDKNTSRANQTRSKSERPKVWVPPSSLDAPPAPDGFRYRWIRAESVGFQDTKNITGRIREGYELVRAEEVENASDYPVLDEGKYKGVIGVGGLLLAKVPEEIAKQRQDYMTSRHAEKNEAVNNDLMKEQDSRMPINVERQSRVTFGGTKK
;
A
#
# COMPACT_ATOMS: atom_id res chain seq x y z
N MET A 1 6.34 29.82 54.30
CA MET A 1 7.67 29.91 53.64
C MET A 1 7.73 28.81 52.56
N GLU A 2 7.37 29.19 51.38
CA GLU A 2 7.35 28.34 50.18
C GLU A 2 8.73 28.37 49.54
N LYS A 3 9.37 27.20 49.43
CA LYS A 3 10.68 27.08 48.82
C LYS A 3 10.51 27.03 47.30
N ASP A 4 10.83 28.11 46.62
CA ASP A 4 10.99 28.16 45.17
C ASP A 4 12.00 27.11 44.71
N LYS A 5 11.50 26.07 44.03
CA LYS A 5 12.32 25.09 43.31
C LYS A 5 12.93 25.76 42.11
N ASN A 6 14.17 26.14 42.25
CA ASN A 6 15.01 26.69 41.20
C ASN A 6 15.20 25.63 40.08
N THR A 7 14.27 25.60 39.11
CA THR A 7 14.34 24.75 37.94
C THR A 7 15.43 25.34 37.02
N SER A 8 16.51 24.60 36.86
CA SER A 8 17.65 25.02 36.06
C SER A 8 17.22 25.35 34.63
N ARG A 9 17.77 26.44 34.07
CA ARG A 9 17.53 26.91 32.69
C ARG A 9 17.69 25.80 31.63
N ALA A 10 18.55 24.81 31.87
CA ALA A 10 18.79 23.67 31.02
C ALA A 10 17.57 22.73 30.93
N ASN A 11 16.73 22.63 31.98
CA ASN A 11 15.54 21.78 31.95
C ASN A 11 14.36 22.46 31.27
N GLN A 12 14.30 23.80 31.27
CA GLN A 12 13.23 24.55 30.57
C GLN A 12 13.40 24.52 29.04
N THR A 13 14.64 24.41 28.54
CA THR A 13 14.92 24.38 27.10
C THR A 13 14.71 22.99 26.50
N ARG A 14 14.83 21.92 27.30
CA ARG A 14 14.65 20.54 26.84
C ARG A 14 13.20 20.06 26.73
N SER A 15 12.26 20.72 27.41
CA SER A 15 10.86 20.30 27.44
C SER A 15 10.02 20.76 26.23
N LYS A 16 10.59 21.57 25.34
CA LYS A 16 9.86 22.16 24.19
C LYS A 16 10.49 21.93 22.82
N SER A 17 11.57 21.17 22.70
CA SER A 17 12.03 20.81 21.36
C SER A 17 11.30 19.55 20.91
N GLU A 18 10.10 19.70 20.38
CA GLU A 18 9.57 18.71 19.44
C GLU A 18 10.64 18.54 18.34
N ARG A 19 11.16 17.33 18.21
CA ARG A 19 12.09 17.02 17.12
C ARG A 19 11.38 17.43 15.82
N PRO A 20 12.01 18.24 14.97
CA PRO A 20 11.40 18.59 13.70
C PRO A 20 11.04 17.29 12.98
N LYS A 21 9.78 17.17 12.55
CA LYS A 21 9.37 16.03 11.73
C LYS A 21 10.34 15.97 10.55
N VAL A 22 10.96 14.82 10.35
CA VAL A 22 11.84 14.61 9.20
C VAL A 22 11.02 14.92 7.96
N TRP A 23 11.48 15.89 7.15
CA TRP A 23 10.82 16.22 5.90
C TRP A 23 10.88 15.01 4.96
N VAL A 24 9.73 14.56 4.50
CA VAL A 24 9.58 13.51 3.49
C VAL A 24 8.96 14.18 2.26
N PRO A 25 9.54 14.01 1.07
CA PRO A 25 8.96 14.57 -0.14
C PRO A 25 7.55 13.99 -0.36
N PRO A 26 6.55 14.84 -0.66
CA PRO A 26 5.19 14.37 -0.93
C PRO A 26 5.18 13.48 -2.17
N SER A 27 4.46 12.38 -2.11
CA SER A 27 4.24 11.50 -3.25
C SER A 27 3.00 11.93 -4.03
N SER A 28 3.06 11.87 -5.36
CA SER A 28 1.87 12.10 -6.19
C SER A 28 0.77 11.05 -5.96
N LEU A 29 1.11 9.94 -5.31
CA LEU A 29 0.18 8.87 -4.96
C LEU A 29 -0.21 8.87 -3.48
N ASP A 30 0.06 9.96 -2.76
CA ASP A 30 -0.44 10.11 -1.41
C ASP A 30 -1.97 10.09 -1.45
N ALA A 31 -2.56 9.29 -0.57
CA ALA A 31 -4.00 9.13 -0.47
C ALA A 31 -4.49 9.61 0.90
N PRO A 32 -5.72 10.10 1.00
CA PRO A 32 -6.32 10.42 2.29
C PRO A 32 -6.40 9.17 3.18
N PRO A 33 -6.55 9.33 4.50
CA PRO A 33 -6.81 8.20 5.38
C PRO A 33 -8.12 7.51 4.96
N ALA A 34 -8.10 6.20 4.88
CA ALA A 34 -9.30 5.44 4.55
C ALA A 34 -10.27 5.47 5.74
N PRO A 35 -11.59 5.53 5.50
CA PRO A 35 -12.58 5.40 6.55
C PRO A 35 -12.51 4.01 7.20
N ASP A 36 -12.97 3.91 8.45
CA ASP A 36 -12.94 2.67 9.22
C ASP A 36 -13.63 1.51 8.47
N GLY A 37 -12.97 0.36 8.42
CA GLY A 37 -13.47 -0.83 7.73
C GLY A 37 -13.25 -0.83 6.21
N PHE A 38 -12.61 0.20 5.66
CA PHE A 38 -12.29 0.28 4.24
C PHE A 38 -10.78 0.41 4.02
N ARG A 39 -10.36 -0.04 2.84
CA ARG A 39 -8.98 0.09 2.36
C ARG A 39 -8.95 0.78 1.02
N TYR A 40 -8.10 1.78 0.87
CA TYR A 40 -7.88 2.46 -0.40
C TYR A 40 -6.89 1.73 -1.29
N ARG A 41 -7.12 1.87 -2.60
CA ARG A 41 -6.26 1.35 -3.65
C ARG A 41 -6.33 2.21 -4.89
N TRP A 42 -5.19 2.47 -5.50
CA TRP A 42 -5.10 3.07 -6.82
C TRP A 42 -5.40 2.02 -7.90
N ILE A 43 -6.32 2.33 -8.80
CA ILE A 43 -6.73 1.47 -9.92
C ILE A 43 -6.39 2.18 -11.22
N ARG A 44 -5.72 1.48 -12.13
CA ARG A 44 -5.40 2.03 -13.44
C ARG A 44 -6.67 2.15 -14.28
N ALA A 45 -6.94 3.38 -14.73
CA ALA A 45 -8.04 3.73 -15.62
C ALA A 45 -7.55 3.96 -17.05
N GLU A 46 -6.33 4.43 -17.18
CA GLU A 46 -5.73 4.79 -18.45
C GLU A 46 -4.28 4.34 -18.51
N SER A 47 -3.84 3.91 -19.67
CA SER A 47 -2.44 3.57 -19.94
C SER A 47 -2.07 4.10 -21.33
N VAL A 48 -1.05 4.97 -21.40
CA VAL A 48 -0.51 5.53 -22.66
C VAL A 48 -1.62 6.17 -23.52
N GLY A 49 -2.56 6.92 -22.90
CA GLY A 49 -3.67 7.57 -23.60
C GLY A 49 -4.86 6.66 -23.96
N PHE A 50 -4.80 5.38 -23.62
CA PHE A 50 -5.88 4.43 -23.87
C PHE A 50 -6.60 4.07 -22.57
N GLN A 51 -7.94 4.09 -22.61
CA GLN A 51 -8.77 3.71 -21.47
C GLN A 51 -8.69 2.20 -21.21
N ASP A 52 -8.37 1.82 -19.96
CA ASP A 52 -8.38 0.42 -19.51
C ASP A 52 -9.72 0.06 -18.87
N THR A 53 -10.76 0.06 -19.69
CA THR A 53 -12.12 -0.24 -19.26
C THR A 53 -12.24 -1.64 -18.66
N LYS A 54 -11.45 -2.60 -19.16
CA LYS A 54 -11.45 -3.99 -18.66
C LYS A 54 -10.99 -4.05 -17.21
N ASN A 55 -9.93 -3.32 -16.86
CA ASN A 55 -9.41 -3.30 -15.49
C ASN A 55 -10.42 -2.66 -14.53
N ILE A 56 -10.96 -1.49 -14.88
CA ILE A 56 -11.94 -0.81 -14.03
C ILE A 56 -13.19 -1.66 -13.81
N THR A 57 -13.77 -2.19 -14.90
CA THR A 57 -14.97 -3.04 -14.81
C THR A 57 -14.71 -4.28 -13.96
N GLY A 58 -13.53 -4.89 -14.10
CA GLY A 58 -13.12 -6.01 -13.27
C GLY A 58 -13.06 -5.65 -11.79
N ARG A 59 -12.47 -4.50 -11.45
CA ARG A 59 -12.38 -4.04 -10.06
C ARG A 59 -13.73 -3.68 -9.44
N ILE A 60 -14.59 -3.01 -10.19
CA ILE A 60 -15.95 -2.71 -9.73
C ILE A 60 -16.72 -4.02 -9.44
N ARG A 61 -16.57 -5.04 -10.27
CA ARG A 61 -17.18 -6.36 -10.02
C ARG A 61 -16.59 -7.09 -8.81
N GLU A 62 -15.34 -6.81 -8.46
CA GLU A 62 -14.70 -7.31 -7.23
C GLU A 62 -15.16 -6.56 -5.97
N GLY A 63 -16.03 -5.55 -6.07
CA GLY A 63 -16.53 -4.77 -4.94
C GLY A 63 -15.75 -3.50 -4.65
N TYR A 64 -14.93 -3.02 -5.59
CA TYR A 64 -14.30 -1.71 -5.46
C TYR A 64 -15.25 -0.59 -5.88
N GLU A 65 -15.28 0.49 -5.11
CA GLU A 65 -16.00 1.72 -5.39
C GLU A 65 -15.03 2.87 -5.59
N LEU A 66 -15.29 3.72 -6.60
CA LEU A 66 -14.44 4.88 -6.86
C LEU A 66 -14.69 5.95 -5.79
N VAL A 67 -13.63 6.54 -5.26
CA VAL A 67 -13.68 7.57 -4.23
C VAL A 67 -13.87 8.94 -4.87
N ARG A 68 -14.95 9.63 -4.51
CA ARG A 68 -15.21 10.98 -4.96
C ARG A 68 -14.60 12.00 -3.99
N ALA A 69 -14.26 13.16 -4.54
CA ALA A 69 -13.75 14.27 -3.74
C ALA A 69 -14.71 14.68 -2.60
N GLU A 70 -16.02 14.59 -2.85
CA GLU A 70 -17.07 14.93 -1.88
C GLU A 70 -17.08 14.02 -0.63
N GLU A 71 -16.48 12.82 -0.73
CA GLU A 71 -16.42 11.85 0.35
C GLU A 71 -15.24 12.07 1.31
N VAL A 72 -14.32 12.96 0.95
CA VAL A 72 -13.05 13.18 1.67
C VAL A 72 -13.03 14.58 2.28
N GLU A 73 -12.73 14.67 3.57
CA GLU A 73 -12.75 15.94 4.32
C GLU A 73 -11.80 17.01 3.76
N ASN A 74 -10.64 16.63 3.22
CA ASN A 74 -9.62 17.54 2.68
C ASN A 74 -9.40 17.30 1.18
N ALA A 75 -10.49 17.27 0.41
CA ALA A 75 -10.43 16.97 -1.02
C ALA A 75 -9.56 17.95 -1.82
N SER A 76 -9.40 19.19 -1.35
CA SER A 76 -8.55 20.22 -2.00
C SER A 76 -7.07 19.87 -2.05
N ASP A 77 -6.62 18.95 -1.17
CA ASP A 77 -5.21 18.56 -1.08
C ASP A 77 -4.86 17.44 -2.08
N TYR A 78 -5.89 16.88 -2.74
CA TYR A 78 -5.73 15.75 -3.66
C TYR A 78 -6.16 16.10 -5.07
N PRO A 79 -5.51 15.54 -6.09
CA PRO A 79 -5.88 15.76 -7.48
C PRO A 79 -7.23 15.12 -7.78
N VAL A 80 -8.15 15.94 -8.31
CA VAL A 80 -9.50 15.51 -8.69
C VAL A 80 -9.63 15.64 -10.21
N LEU A 81 -10.31 14.72 -10.85
CA LEU A 81 -10.59 14.77 -12.28
C LEU A 81 -11.74 15.72 -12.55
N ASP A 82 -11.49 16.77 -13.32
CA ASP A 82 -12.48 17.80 -13.66
C ASP A 82 -13.33 17.45 -14.88
N GLU A 83 -12.83 16.55 -15.73
CA GLU A 83 -13.45 16.21 -17.00
C GLU A 83 -13.57 14.69 -17.22
N GLY A 84 -14.41 14.31 -18.18
CA GLY A 84 -14.56 12.93 -18.63
C GLY A 84 -15.52 12.09 -17.82
N LYS A 85 -15.46 10.77 -18.04
CA LYS A 85 -16.36 9.76 -17.45
C LYS A 85 -16.25 9.67 -15.92
N TYR A 86 -15.08 10.00 -15.37
CA TYR A 86 -14.76 9.87 -13.94
C TYR A 86 -14.64 11.23 -13.26
N LYS A 87 -15.39 12.22 -13.76
CA LYS A 87 -15.44 13.57 -13.16
C LYS A 87 -15.79 13.50 -11.68
N GLY A 88 -15.05 14.26 -10.86
CA GLY A 88 -15.23 14.32 -9.40
C GLY A 88 -14.59 13.17 -8.63
N VAL A 89 -13.93 12.23 -9.30
CA VAL A 89 -13.17 11.16 -8.66
C VAL A 89 -11.74 11.62 -8.41
N ILE A 90 -11.17 11.22 -7.28
CA ILE A 90 -9.75 11.46 -6.98
C ILE A 90 -8.91 10.60 -7.91
N GLY A 91 -8.06 11.24 -8.71
CA GLY A 91 -7.24 10.53 -9.69
C GLY A 91 -6.04 11.30 -10.16
N VAL A 92 -4.96 10.62 -10.49
CA VAL A 92 -3.70 11.20 -10.97
C VAL A 92 -3.03 10.30 -12.00
N GLY A 93 -2.58 10.88 -13.11
CA GLY A 93 -1.76 10.16 -14.10
C GLY A 93 -2.40 8.88 -14.66
N GLY A 94 -3.71 8.86 -14.88
CA GLY A 94 -4.44 7.69 -15.36
C GLY A 94 -4.78 6.65 -14.27
N LEU A 95 -4.54 6.98 -13.00
CA LEU A 95 -4.94 6.18 -11.85
C LEU A 95 -6.15 6.81 -11.16
N LEU A 96 -7.08 6.00 -10.69
CA LEU A 96 -8.24 6.40 -9.89
C LEU A 96 -8.14 5.81 -8.49
N LEU A 97 -8.50 6.61 -7.49
CA LEU A 97 -8.60 6.13 -6.12
C LEU A 97 -9.90 5.34 -5.96
N ALA A 98 -9.79 4.16 -5.39
CA ALA A 98 -10.95 3.32 -5.08
C ALA A 98 -10.86 2.79 -3.65
N LYS A 99 -12.01 2.56 -3.05
CA LYS A 99 -12.17 1.94 -1.73
C LYS A 99 -12.75 0.54 -1.87
N VAL A 100 -12.42 -0.32 -0.95
CA VAL A 100 -12.96 -1.67 -0.84
C VAL A 100 -13.10 -2.01 0.64
N PRO A 101 -14.17 -2.72 1.05
CA PRO A 101 -14.26 -3.25 2.42
C PRO A 101 -13.06 -4.11 2.76
N GLU A 102 -12.51 -3.96 3.96
CA GLU A 102 -11.31 -4.68 4.39
C GLU A 102 -11.49 -6.19 4.36
N GLU A 103 -12.70 -6.66 4.66
CA GLU A 103 -13.06 -8.08 4.58
C GLU A 103 -12.87 -8.65 3.17
N ILE A 104 -13.34 -7.94 2.14
CA ILE A 104 -13.18 -8.38 0.73
C ILE A 104 -11.70 -8.33 0.33
N ALA A 105 -10.96 -7.31 0.78
CA ALA A 105 -9.53 -7.21 0.53
C ALA A 105 -8.77 -8.39 1.13
N LYS A 106 -9.13 -8.81 2.35
CA LYS A 106 -8.56 -9.95 3.04
C LYS A 106 -8.91 -11.27 2.35
N GLN A 107 -10.19 -11.49 2.04
CA GLN A 107 -10.63 -12.70 1.32
C GLN A 107 -9.91 -12.85 -0.03
N ARG A 108 -9.73 -11.74 -0.75
CA ARG A 108 -8.97 -11.73 -1.99
C ARG A 108 -7.50 -12.09 -1.78
N GLN A 109 -6.89 -11.59 -0.74
CA GLN A 109 -5.50 -11.91 -0.39
C GLN A 109 -5.36 -13.40 -0.05
N ASP A 110 -6.26 -13.94 0.78
CA ASP A 110 -6.26 -15.34 1.18
C ASP A 110 -6.46 -16.26 -0.04
N TYR A 111 -7.39 -15.92 -0.93
CA TYR A 111 -7.59 -16.64 -2.19
C TYR A 111 -6.34 -16.66 -3.08
N MET A 112 -5.68 -15.51 -3.23
CA MET A 112 -4.44 -15.45 -4.03
C MET A 112 -3.31 -16.24 -3.39
N THR A 113 -3.17 -16.16 -2.06
CA THR A 113 -2.16 -16.91 -1.31
C THR A 113 -2.37 -18.42 -1.45
N SER A 114 -3.62 -18.89 -1.31
CA SER A 114 -3.96 -20.31 -1.53
C SER A 114 -3.62 -20.77 -2.95
N ARG A 115 -4.03 -19.97 -3.96
CA ARG A 115 -3.70 -20.28 -5.36
C ARG A 115 -2.19 -20.32 -5.64
N HIS A 116 -1.41 -19.45 -4.99
CA HIS A 116 0.04 -19.49 -5.11
C HIS A 116 0.64 -20.72 -4.42
N ALA A 117 0.13 -21.09 -3.25
CA ALA A 117 0.56 -22.29 -2.55
C ALA A 117 0.29 -23.56 -3.38
N GLU A 118 -0.91 -23.73 -3.93
CA GLU A 118 -1.29 -24.84 -4.80
C GLU A 118 -0.38 -24.95 -6.03
N LYS A 119 -0.10 -23.81 -6.69
CA LYS A 119 0.81 -23.79 -7.86
C LYS A 119 2.24 -24.17 -7.48
N ASN A 120 2.74 -23.65 -6.36
CA ASN A 120 4.08 -23.97 -5.88
C ASN A 120 4.20 -25.46 -5.51
N GLU A 121 3.17 -26.01 -4.89
CA GLU A 121 3.11 -27.44 -4.57
C GLU A 121 3.08 -28.30 -5.83
N ALA A 122 2.27 -27.93 -6.83
CA ALA A 122 2.22 -28.64 -8.11
C ALA A 122 3.60 -28.63 -8.81
N VAL A 123 4.26 -27.46 -8.87
CA VAL A 123 5.61 -27.34 -9.45
C VAL A 123 6.63 -28.19 -8.67
N ASN A 124 6.58 -28.15 -7.35
CA ASN A 124 7.47 -28.95 -6.51
C ASN A 124 7.24 -30.46 -6.72
N ASN A 125 5.98 -30.89 -6.84
CA ASN A 125 5.63 -32.28 -7.07
C ASN A 125 6.11 -32.74 -8.46
N ASP A 126 5.96 -31.91 -9.48
CA ASP A 126 6.45 -32.26 -10.83
C ASP A 126 7.98 -32.31 -10.85
N LEU A 127 8.65 -31.37 -10.18
CA LEU A 127 10.10 -31.38 -10.05
C LEU A 127 10.61 -32.63 -9.34
N MET A 128 9.90 -33.06 -8.27
CA MET A 128 10.27 -34.26 -7.52
C MET A 128 10.02 -35.57 -8.31
N LYS A 129 9.05 -35.59 -9.24
CA LYS A 129 8.83 -36.72 -10.14
C LYS A 129 9.97 -36.92 -11.16
N GLU A 130 10.62 -35.82 -11.56
CA GLU A 130 11.74 -35.84 -12.49
C GLU A 130 13.09 -36.12 -11.80
N GLN A 131 13.09 -36.32 -10.48
CA GLN A 131 14.30 -36.59 -9.71
C GLN A 131 14.86 -37.97 -10.08
N ASP A 132 16.09 -38.01 -10.58
CA ASP A 132 16.87 -39.21 -10.84
C ASP A 132 17.92 -39.40 -9.74
N SER A 133 18.17 -40.67 -9.35
CA SER A 133 19.20 -41.03 -8.37
C SER A 133 20.62 -40.63 -8.80
N ARG A 134 20.84 -40.41 -10.10
CA ARG A 134 22.12 -39.96 -10.66
C ARG A 134 22.27 -38.46 -10.62
N MET A 135 21.16 -37.70 -10.48
CA MET A 135 21.13 -36.24 -10.52
C MET A 135 20.08 -35.72 -9.51
N PRO A 136 20.40 -35.79 -8.22
CA PRO A 136 19.45 -35.36 -7.19
C PRO A 136 19.21 -33.86 -7.29
N ILE A 137 17.93 -33.46 -7.33
CA ILE A 137 17.51 -32.05 -7.34
C ILE A 137 17.42 -31.56 -5.89
N ASN A 138 18.37 -30.74 -5.48
CA ASN A 138 18.35 -30.08 -4.19
C ASN A 138 17.73 -28.69 -4.35
N VAL A 139 16.54 -28.48 -3.77
CA VAL A 139 15.87 -27.18 -3.74
C VAL A 139 16.19 -26.48 -2.42
N GLU A 140 17.32 -25.77 -2.37
CA GLU A 140 17.64 -24.90 -1.25
C GLU A 140 17.15 -23.47 -1.56
N ARG A 141 16.10 -23.03 -0.89
CA ARG A 141 15.65 -21.65 -0.94
C ARG A 141 16.29 -20.87 0.22
N GLN A 142 17.45 -20.28 -0.02
CA GLN A 142 18.07 -19.39 0.95
C GLN A 142 17.82 -17.94 0.52
N SER A 143 16.95 -17.26 1.24
CA SER A 143 16.80 -15.80 1.13
C SER A 143 17.54 -15.15 2.30
N ARG A 144 18.69 -14.53 2.03
CA ARG A 144 19.47 -13.82 3.04
C ARG A 144 19.42 -12.32 2.73
N VAL A 145 18.61 -11.60 3.45
CA VAL A 145 18.61 -10.13 3.41
C VAL A 145 19.68 -9.65 4.40
N THR A 146 20.80 -9.17 3.88
CA THR A 146 21.85 -8.55 4.71
C THR A 146 21.60 -7.04 4.70
N PHE A 147 21.01 -6.51 5.77
CA PHE A 147 21.04 -5.08 6.01
C PHE A 147 22.45 -4.73 6.43
N GLY A 148 23.12 -3.87 5.66
CA GLY A 148 24.46 -3.38 5.97
C GLY A 148 24.45 -2.57 7.27
N GLY A 149 24.68 -3.24 8.38
CA GLY A 149 25.01 -2.61 9.65
C GLY A 149 26.48 -2.24 9.66
N THR A 150 26.80 -0.96 9.55
CA THR A 150 28.12 -0.44 9.84
C THR A 150 28.38 -0.65 11.34
N LYS A 151 29.19 -1.65 11.68
CA LYS A 151 29.79 -1.70 13.01
C LYS A 151 30.85 -0.60 13.11
N LYS A 152 30.63 0.34 13.99
CA LYS A 152 31.71 1.11 14.63
C LYS A 152 32.18 0.36 15.85
#